data_ea7ac6ed364a16f81e338e1218b1b44f
#
_entry.id   ea7ac6ed364a16f81e338e1218b1b44f
#
_cell.length_a   1.000
_cell.length_b   1.000
_cell.length_c   1.000
_cell.angle_alpha   90.00
_cell.angle_beta   90.00
_cell.angle_gamma   90.00
#
_symmetry.space_group_name_H-M   'P 1'
#
loop_
_entity.id
_entity.type
_entity.pdbx_description
1 polymer ?
#
loop_
_entity_poly.entity_id
_entity_poly.type
_entity_poly.pdbx_seq_one_letter_code
_entity_poly.pdbx_strand_id
1 'polypeptide(L)'
;MSENKDSKVKNNAARPPSFWRRFGMQFGIWSVGIFMWLIFVVTASEAFTSKDIYLAFASSTPLFALMAIPLTLIVITGEIDLSFPAVMALATATFAKIYSGTGNIWVGFIAALIVGTLCGYFNGWLVTWFGIPSLVITIGTGFLFRGIELAWMNGSGVGLTDEKLLGVA
;
A
#
# COMPACT_ATOMS: atom_id res chain seq x y z
N MET A 1 19.88 21.06 -56.54
CA MET A 1 18.72 20.13 -56.33
C MET A 1 18.80 19.46 -54.94
N SER A 2 19.11 20.27 -53.89
CA SER A 2 19.28 19.80 -52.50
C SER A 2 18.46 20.57 -51.45
N GLU A 3 17.62 21.53 -51.86
CA GLU A 3 16.96 22.48 -50.96
C GLU A 3 15.57 22.06 -50.45
N ASN A 4 15.05 20.87 -50.85
CA ASN A 4 13.68 20.44 -50.54
C ASN A 4 13.60 19.29 -49.48
N LYS A 5 14.72 18.89 -48.85
CA LYS A 5 14.67 17.86 -47.77
C LYS A 5 14.56 18.46 -46.38
N ASP A 6 15.07 19.67 -46.18
CA ASP A 6 15.13 20.27 -44.83
C ASP A 6 13.81 20.93 -44.40
N SER A 7 12.92 21.25 -45.33
CA SER A 7 11.59 21.82 -45.01
C SER A 7 10.60 20.80 -44.49
N LYS A 8 10.77 19.48 -44.78
CA LYS A 8 9.88 18.41 -44.29
C LYS A 8 10.20 17.92 -42.87
N VAL A 9 11.40 18.20 -42.38
CA VAL A 9 11.83 17.74 -41.04
C VAL A 9 11.30 18.64 -39.91
N LYS A 10 10.99 19.91 -40.20
CA LYS A 10 10.54 20.90 -39.20
C LYS A 10 9.06 20.80 -38.80
N ASN A 11 8.23 20.03 -39.50
CA ASN A 11 6.77 20.00 -39.24
C ASN A 11 6.30 18.80 -38.37
N ASN A 12 7.22 18.01 -37.84
CA ASN A 12 6.90 16.93 -36.89
C ASN A 12 7.11 17.34 -35.41
N ALA A 13 6.96 18.59 -35.09
CA ALA A 13 6.77 18.99 -33.71
C ALA A 13 5.47 18.33 -33.22
N ALA A 14 5.59 17.27 -32.41
CA ALA A 14 4.47 16.53 -31.85
C ALA A 14 3.51 17.53 -31.20
N ARG A 15 2.31 17.66 -31.75
CA ARG A 15 1.27 18.48 -31.13
C ARG A 15 1.10 18.03 -29.70
N PRO A 16 1.04 18.94 -28.72
CA PRO A 16 0.81 18.55 -27.33
C PRO A 16 -0.43 17.69 -27.26
N PRO A 17 -0.40 16.61 -26.47
CA PRO A 17 -1.53 15.69 -26.37
C PRO A 17 -2.78 16.46 -25.95
N SER A 18 -3.89 16.28 -26.68
CA SER A 18 -5.18 16.88 -26.36
C SER A 18 -5.51 16.65 -24.88
N PHE A 19 -6.14 17.64 -24.22
CA PHE A 19 -6.59 17.58 -22.83
C PHE A 19 -7.25 16.23 -22.51
N TRP A 20 -8.13 15.73 -23.38
CA TRP A 20 -8.79 14.44 -23.25
C TRP A 20 -7.83 13.23 -23.29
N ARG A 21 -6.77 13.31 -24.08
CA ARG A 21 -5.74 12.26 -24.10
C ARG A 21 -4.91 12.22 -22.80
N ARG A 22 -4.74 13.38 -22.18
CA ARG A 22 -3.96 13.49 -20.93
C ARG A 22 -4.76 13.10 -19.70
N PHE A 23 -6.05 13.41 -19.66
CA PHE A 23 -6.90 13.24 -18.49
C PHE A 23 -8.02 12.20 -18.68
N GLY A 24 -8.21 11.66 -19.88
CA GLY A 24 -9.30 10.74 -20.21
C GLY A 24 -9.34 9.50 -19.31
N MET A 25 -8.16 8.93 -18.99
CA MET A 25 -8.08 7.80 -18.07
C MET A 25 -8.53 8.18 -16.66
N GLN A 26 -8.16 9.35 -16.18
CA GLN A 26 -8.56 9.84 -14.86
C GLN A 26 -10.07 10.09 -14.79
N PHE A 27 -10.64 10.73 -15.82
CA PHE A 27 -12.10 10.88 -15.93
C PHE A 27 -12.83 9.53 -16.01
N GLY A 28 -12.27 8.55 -16.71
CA GLY A 28 -12.80 7.20 -16.76
C GLY A 28 -12.88 6.55 -15.37
N ILE A 29 -11.79 6.63 -14.61
CA ILE A 29 -11.72 6.08 -13.24
C ILE A 29 -12.74 6.77 -12.32
N TRP A 30 -12.79 8.10 -12.36
CA TRP A 30 -13.76 8.87 -11.57
C TRP A 30 -15.21 8.53 -11.95
N SER A 31 -15.50 8.37 -13.25
CA SER A 31 -16.84 8.00 -13.74
C SER A 31 -17.27 6.64 -13.21
N VAL A 32 -16.37 5.65 -13.24
CA VAL A 32 -16.64 4.31 -12.69
C VAL A 32 -16.86 4.39 -11.17
N GLY A 33 -16.04 5.15 -10.45
CA GLY A 33 -16.18 5.32 -9.00
C GLY A 33 -17.54 5.95 -8.63
N ILE A 34 -17.91 7.04 -9.31
CA ILE A 34 -19.21 7.71 -9.10
C ILE A 34 -20.38 6.78 -9.45
N PHE A 35 -20.27 6.05 -10.57
CA PHE A 35 -21.31 5.11 -10.99
C PHE A 35 -21.50 3.99 -9.96
N MET A 36 -20.42 3.40 -9.46
CA MET A 36 -20.48 2.40 -8.40
C MET A 36 -21.10 2.97 -7.12
N TRP A 37 -20.69 4.17 -6.72
CA TRP A 37 -21.26 4.84 -5.56
C TRP A 37 -22.78 5.06 -5.71
N LEU A 38 -23.24 5.54 -6.87
CA LEU A 38 -24.66 5.70 -7.16
C LEU A 38 -25.43 4.38 -7.09
N ILE A 39 -24.87 3.28 -7.60
CA ILE A 39 -25.50 1.95 -7.45
C ILE A 39 -25.69 1.62 -5.97
N PHE A 40 -24.66 1.80 -5.14
CA PHE A 40 -24.77 1.50 -3.71
C PHE A 40 -25.74 2.42 -2.97
N VAL A 41 -25.82 3.69 -3.34
CA VAL A 41 -26.83 4.62 -2.76
C VAL A 41 -28.24 4.17 -3.10
N VAL A 42 -28.48 3.62 -4.31
CA VAL A 42 -29.82 3.15 -4.72
C VAL A 42 -30.14 1.78 -4.12
N THR A 43 -29.17 0.86 -4.09
CA THR A 43 -29.43 -0.54 -3.66
C THR A 43 -29.32 -0.74 -2.16
N ALA A 44 -28.52 0.07 -1.47
CA ALA A 44 -28.28 -0.01 -0.02
C ALA A 44 -28.37 1.39 0.62
N SER A 45 -29.48 2.09 0.35
CA SER A 45 -29.66 3.50 0.75
C SER A 45 -29.51 3.74 2.24
N GLU A 46 -30.06 2.86 3.08
CA GLU A 46 -29.96 2.97 4.55
C GLU A 46 -28.51 3.01 5.05
N ALA A 47 -27.64 2.21 4.47
CA ALA A 47 -26.21 2.20 4.80
C ALA A 47 -25.49 3.42 4.20
N PHE A 48 -25.62 3.64 2.87
CA PHE A 48 -24.84 4.63 2.14
C PHE A 48 -25.32 6.08 2.30
N THR A 49 -26.50 6.32 2.89
CA THR A 49 -26.95 7.66 3.30
C THR A 49 -26.74 7.90 4.79
N SER A 50 -26.34 6.90 5.58
CA SER A 50 -26.07 7.05 7.00
C SER A 50 -24.75 7.76 7.24
N LYS A 51 -24.72 8.62 8.26
CA LYS A 51 -23.50 9.29 8.72
C LYS A 51 -22.44 8.30 9.20
N ASP A 52 -22.85 7.18 9.76
CA ASP A 52 -21.97 6.21 10.41
C ASP A 52 -21.03 5.51 9.42
N ILE A 53 -21.49 5.23 8.20
CA ILE A 53 -20.65 4.62 7.18
C ILE A 53 -19.52 5.56 6.74
N TYR A 54 -19.83 6.87 6.63
CA TYR A 54 -18.81 7.86 6.26
C TYR A 54 -17.81 8.11 7.39
N LEU A 55 -18.25 8.05 8.64
CA LEU A 55 -17.34 8.09 9.79
C LEU A 55 -16.45 6.85 9.84
N ALA A 56 -16.98 5.66 9.54
CA ALA A 56 -16.20 4.43 9.45
C ALA A 56 -15.16 4.52 8.31
N PHE A 57 -15.52 5.06 7.15
CA PHE A 57 -14.56 5.31 6.06
C PHE A 57 -13.51 6.35 6.46
N ALA A 58 -13.91 7.45 7.11
CA ALA A 58 -12.98 8.47 7.55
C ALA A 58 -11.99 7.96 8.60
N SER A 59 -12.37 7.02 9.44
CA SER A 59 -11.49 6.41 10.44
C SER A 59 -10.53 5.37 9.86
N SER A 60 -10.95 4.62 8.84
CA SER A 60 -10.13 3.56 8.22
C SER A 60 -9.25 4.06 7.06
N THR A 61 -9.71 5.03 6.28
CA THR A 61 -8.99 5.55 5.11
C THR A 61 -7.57 6.04 5.40
N PRO A 62 -7.28 6.74 6.51
CA PRO A 62 -5.92 7.19 6.82
C PRO A 62 -4.91 6.05 6.94
N LEU A 63 -5.32 4.89 7.44
CA LEU A 63 -4.45 3.70 7.55
C LEU A 63 -4.05 3.19 6.17
N PHE A 64 -5.02 3.09 5.25
CA PHE A 64 -4.73 2.70 3.86
C PHE A 64 -3.90 3.75 3.12
N ALA A 65 -4.15 5.04 3.37
CA ALA A 65 -3.38 6.12 2.78
C ALA A 65 -1.91 6.09 3.22
N LEU A 66 -1.63 5.83 4.50
CA LEU A 66 -0.27 5.66 5.00
C LEU A 66 0.47 4.49 4.34
N MET A 67 -0.23 3.39 4.03
CA MET A 67 0.36 2.26 3.31
C MET A 67 0.55 2.55 1.81
N ALA A 68 -0.35 3.32 1.20
CA ALA A 68 -0.29 3.64 -0.22
C ALA A 68 0.93 4.51 -0.59
N ILE A 69 1.40 5.38 0.31
CA ILE A 69 2.53 6.28 0.04
C ILE A 69 3.81 5.48 -0.27
N PRO A 70 4.32 4.60 0.62
CA PRO A 70 5.53 3.83 0.33
C PRO A 70 5.35 2.86 -0.86
N LEU A 71 4.17 2.26 -1.02
CA LEU A 71 3.88 1.40 -2.17
C LEU A 71 3.93 2.18 -3.50
N THR A 72 3.45 3.42 -3.51
CA THR A 72 3.54 4.29 -4.68
C THR A 72 4.99 4.56 -5.07
N LEU A 73 5.87 4.78 -4.09
CA LEU A 73 7.31 4.97 -4.35
C LEU A 73 7.93 3.73 -5.02
N ILE A 74 7.59 2.53 -4.55
CA ILE A 74 8.04 1.27 -5.15
C ILE A 74 7.54 1.15 -6.59
N VAL A 75 6.27 1.45 -6.85
CA VAL A 75 5.70 1.39 -8.22
C VAL A 75 6.36 2.42 -9.16
N ILE A 76 6.73 3.60 -8.68
CA ILE A 76 7.45 4.62 -9.48
C ILE A 76 8.82 4.10 -9.93
N THR A 77 9.49 3.26 -9.13
CA THR A 77 10.77 2.62 -9.54
C THR A 77 10.58 1.47 -10.54
N GLY A 78 9.35 1.12 -10.87
CA GLY A 78 9.02 0.02 -11.78
C GLY A 78 8.96 -1.35 -11.10
N GLU A 79 9.03 -1.37 -9.77
CA GLU A 79 9.02 -2.57 -8.96
C GLU A 79 7.63 -2.83 -8.33
N ILE A 80 7.36 -4.06 -7.93
CA ILE A 80 6.12 -4.45 -7.26
C ILE A 80 6.48 -5.20 -5.98
N ASP A 81 5.91 -4.76 -4.85
CA ASP A 81 6.07 -5.47 -3.56
C ASP A 81 4.73 -6.09 -3.14
N LEU A 82 4.66 -7.42 -3.19
CA LEU A 82 3.52 -8.20 -2.69
C LEU A 82 3.77 -8.77 -1.29
N SER A 83 4.94 -8.54 -0.69
CA SER A 83 5.25 -8.99 0.66
C SER A 83 4.70 -8.06 1.75
N PHE A 84 4.30 -6.83 1.39
CA PHE A 84 3.93 -5.79 2.38
C PHE A 84 2.85 -6.23 3.39
N PRO A 85 1.81 -7.04 3.04
CA PRO A 85 0.83 -7.49 4.04
C PRO A 85 1.45 -8.43 5.07
N ALA A 86 2.37 -9.29 4.64
CA ALA A 86 3.09 -10.21 5.52
C ALA A 86 4.10 -9.47 6.42
N VAL A 87 4.80 -8.47 5.88
CA VAL A 87 5.69 -7.59 6.65
C VAL A 87 4.90 -6.82 7.70
N MET A 88 3.74 -6.27 7.32
CA MET A 88 2.85 -5.59 8.25
C MET A 88 2.37 -6.52 9.37
N ALA A 89 1.96 -7.74 9.04
CA ALA A 89 1.52 -8.73 10.02
C ALA A 89 2.66 -9.07 11.00
N LEU A 90 3.86 -9.35 10.50
CA LEU A 90 5.02 -9.67 11.32
C LEU A 90 5.45 -8.48 12.21
N ALA A 91 5.45 -7.27 11.68
CA ALA A 91 5.76 -6.05 12.44
C ALA A 91 4.72 -5.80 13.54
N THR A 92 3.42 -5.97 13.24
CA THR A 92 2.34 -5.83 14.22
C THR A 92 2.41 -6.90 15.30
N ALA A 93 2.70 -8.15 14.92
CA ALA A 93 2.92 -9.24 15.87
C ALA A 93 4.12 -8.96 16.80
N THR A 94 5.20 -8.39 16.24
CA THR A 94 6.38 -7.96 17.02
C THR A 94 6.00 -6.86 18.01
N PHE A 95 5.28 -5.84 17.54
CA PHE A 95 4.78 -4.79 18.43
C PHE A 95 3.97 -5.38 19.59
N ALA A 96 2.97 -6.20 19.29
CA ALA A 96 2.06 -6.76 20.27
C ALA A 96 2.78 -7.61 21.31
N LYS A 97 3.71 -8.46 20.86
CA LYS A 97 4.46 -9.37 21.75
C LYS A 97 5.46 -8.63 22.64
N ILE A 98 6.17 -7.65 22.11
CA ILE A 98 7.12 -6.82 22.88
C ILE A 98 6.35 -5.94 23.86
N TYR A 99 5.26 -5.32 23.43
CA TYR A 99 4.43 -4.50 24.30
C TYR A 99 3.85 -5.31 25.45
N SER A 100 3.24 -6.48 25.18
CA SER A 100 2.70 -7.33 26.25
C SER A 100 3.74 -7.85 27.24
N GLY A 101 5.01 -7.98 26.82
CA GLY A 101 6.10 -8.37 27.69
C GLY A 101 6.73 -7.23 28.49
N THR A 102 6.76 -6.00 27.94
CA THR A 102 7.48 -4.85 28.53
C THR A 102 6.55 -3.79 29.13
N GLY A 103 5.29 -3.75 28.72
CA GLY A 103 4.35 -2.67 29.04
C GLY A 103 4.71 -1.31 28.45
N ASN A 104 5.73 -1.27 27.58
CA ASN A 104 6.23 -0.01 27.01
C ASN A 104 5.93 0.08 25.51
N ILE A 105 5.02 1.01 25.15
CA ILE A 105 4.58 1.22 23.78
C ILE A 105 5.72 1.61 22.83
N TRP A 106 6.67 2.42 23.31
CA TRP A 106 7.77 2.90 22.48
C TRP A 106 8.76 1.80 22.15
N VAL A 107 9.02 0.87 23.08
CA VAL A 107 9.88 -0.29 22.83
C VAL A 107 9.23 -1.20 21.79
N GLY A 108 7.92 -1.47 21.90
CA GLY A 108 7.17 -2.23 20.92
C GLY A 108 7.17 -1.57 19.53
N PHE A 109 6.95 -0.26 19.49
CA PHE A 109 6.91 0.51 18.24
C PHE A 109 8.27 0.50 17.53
N ILE A 110 9.37 0.77 18.26
CA ILE A 110 10.73 0.73 17.69
C ILE A 110 11.06 -0.68 17.19
N ALA A 111 10.70 -1.73 17.94
CA ALA A 111 10.92 -3.11 17.50
C ALA A 111 10.18 -3.43 16.21
N ALA A 112 8.93 -3.00 16.08
CA ALA A 112 8.14 -3.17 14.85
C ALA A 112 8.77 -2.45 13.65
N LEU A 113 9.26 -1.21 13.84
CA LEU A 113 9.94 -0.45 12.78
C LEU A 113 11.24 -1.15 12.35
N ILE A 114 12.01 -1.68 13.29
CA ILE A 114 13.24 -2.43 12.98
C ILE A 114 12.91 -3.66 12.13
N VAL A 115 11.92 -4.46 12.55
CA VAL A 115 11.52 -5.66 11.82
C VAL A 115 11.03 -5.31 10.43
N GLY A 116 10.14 -4.31 10.28
CA GLY A 116 9.67 -3.87 8.97
C GLY A 116 10.80 -3.39 8.06
N THR A 117 11.74 -2.62 8.60
CA THR A 117 12.93 -2.15 7.87
C THR A 117 13.83 -3.30 7.43
N LEU A 118 14.08 -4.27 8.30
CA LEU A 118 14.90 -5.45 7.98
C LEU A 118 14.24 -6.31 6.88
N CYS A 119 12.93 -6.51 6.93
CA CYS A 119 12.19 -7.22 5.88
C CYS A 119 12.29 -6.50 4.53
N GLY A 120 12.08 -5.18 4.50
CA GLY A 120 12.21 -4.38 3.29
C GLY A 120 13.64 -4.36 2.75
N TYR A 121 14.64 -4.21 3.63
CA TYR A 121 16.05 -4.30 3.25
C TYR A 121 16.39 -5.67 2.66
N PHE A 122 15.93 -6.74 3.26
CA PHE A 122 16.13 -8.11 2.77
C PHE A 122 15.54 -8.31 1.37
N ASN A 123 14.32 -7.83 1.12
CA ASN A 123 13.71 -7.86 -0.21
C ASN A 123 14.52 -7.06 -1.23
N GLY A 124 14.87 -5.83 -0.91
CA GLY A 124 15.67 -4.98 -1.80
C GLY A 124 17.04 -5.58 -2.10
N TRP A 125 17.69 -6.18 -1.09
CA TRP A 125 18.96 -6.86 -1.28
C TRP A 125 18.83 -8.08 -2.22
N LEU A 126 17.81 -8.92 -2.03
CA LEU A 126 17.57 -10.06 -2.92
C LEU A 126 17.32 -9.63 -4.37
N VAL A 127 16.49 -8.62 -4.59
CA VAL A 127 16.19 -8.09 -5.93
C VAL A 127 17.46 -7.57 -6.60
N THR A 128 18.23 -6.75 -5.90
CA THR A 128 19.40 -6.08 -6.48
C THR A 128 20.60 -7.01 -6.64
N TRP A 129 20.81 -7.94 -5.71
CA TRP A 129 21.95 -8.85 -5.75
C TRP A 129 21.77 -9.96 -6.77
N PHE A 130 20.59 -10.59 -6.82
CA PHE A 130 20.33 -11.71 -7.72
C PHE A 130 19.76 -11.28 -9.06
N GLY A 131 19.32 -10.03 -9.23
CA GLY A 131 18.70 -9.55 -10.46
C GLY A 131 17.36 -10.25 -10.79
N ILE A 132 16.71 -10.83 -9.79
CA ILE A 132 15.42 -11.51 -9.93
C ILE A 132 14.30 -10.46 -9.85
N PRO A 133 13.25 -10.55 -10.70
CA PRO A 133 12.13 -9.63 -10.63
C PRO A 133 11.53 -9.53 -9.23
N SER A 134 11.27 -8.31 -8.75
CA SER A 134 10.72 -8.03 -7.42
C SER A 134 9.44 -8.80 -7.13
N LEU A 135 8.58 -8.95 -8.14
CA LEU A 135 7.34 -9.73 -8.02
C LEU A 135 7.60 -11.16 -7.52
N VAL A 136 8.62 -11.84 -8.07
CA VAL A 136 8.96 -13.22 -7.69
C VAL A 136 9.53 -13.27 -6.27
N ILE A 137 10.46 -12.37 -5.96
CA ILE A 137 11.08 -12.26 -4.63
C ILE A 137 10.01 -11.97 -3.58
N THR A 138 9.17 -10.96 -3.81
CA THR A 138 8.21 -10.50 -2.79
C THR A 138 7.06 -11.47 -2.57
N ILE A 139 6.68 -12.29 -3.55
CA ILE A 139 5.78 -13.42 -3.32
C ILE A 139 6.45 -14.46 -2.40
N GLY A 140 7.67 -14.86 -2.71
CA GLY A 140 8.41 -15.86 -1.91
C GLY A 140 8.66 -15.39 -0.47
N THR A 141 9.16 -14.17 -0.31
CA THR A 141 9.41 -13.58 1.01
C THR A 141 8.13 -13.27 1.77
N GLY A 142 7.03 -12.96 1.08
CA GLY A 142 5.72 -12.82 1.67
C GLY A 142 5.27 -14.11 2.38
N PHE A 143 5.41 -15.26 1.74
CA PHE A 143 5.15 -16.56 2.39
C PHE A 143 6.12 -16.85 3.53
N LEU A 144 7.40 -16.51 3.36
CA LEU A 144 8.40 -16.69 4.41
C LEU A 144 8.05 -15.85 5.66
N PHE A 145 7.81 -14.56 5.52
CA PHE A 145 7.48 -13.66 6.63
C PHE A 145 6.18 -14.04 7.31
N ARG A 146 5.17 -14.45 6.51
CA ARG A 146 3.92 -14.96 7.07
C ARG A 146 4.12 -16.26 7.83
N GLY A 147 4.95 -17.19 7.33
CA GLY A 147 5.30 -18.43 8.01
C GLY A 147 6.02 -18.17 9.33
N ILE A 148 6.98 -17.23 9.35
CA ILE A 148 7.69 -16.80 10.57
C ILE A 148 6.70 -16.23 11.59
N GLU A 149 5.81 -15.34 11.16
CA GLU A 149 4.80 -14.72 12.03
C GLU A 149 3.91 -15.79 12.66
N LEU A 150 3.33 -16.70 11.87
CA LEU A 150 2.45 -17.77 12.35
C LEU A 150 3.18 -18.72 13.32
N ALA A 151 4.40 -19.10 13.02
CA ALA A 151 5.21 -19.95 13.89
C ALA A 151 5.53 -19.27 15.22
N TRP A 152 5.90 -17.98 15.17
CA TRP A 152 6.24 -17.20 16.36
C TRP A 152 5.04 -16.93 17.26
N MET A 153 3.86 -16.76 16.66
CA MET A 153 2.60 -16.52 17.36
C MET A 153 1.83 -17.80 17.72
N ASN A 154 2.40 -18.98 17.41
CA ASN A 154 1.72 -20.28 17.59
C ASN A 154 0.33 -20.33 16.93
N GLY A 155 0.18 -19.68 15.79
CA GLY A 155 -1.09 -19.59 15.07
C GLY A 155 -2.19 -18.75 15.76
N SER A 156 -1.88 -18.10 16.86
CA SER A 156 -2.83 -17.27 17.63
C SER A 156 -2.51 -15.78 17.51
N GLY A 157 -3.54 -14.94 17.52
CA GLY A 157 -3.36 -13.48 17.62
C GLY A 157 -3.05 -13.05 19.06
N VAL A 158 -2.27 -11.96 19.23
CA VAL A 158 -2.16 -11.29 20.53
C VAL A 158 -3.23 -10.20 20.58
N GLY A 159 -4.22 -10.40 21.45
CA GLY A 159 -5.19 -9.35 21.78
C GLY A 159 -4.51 -8.28 22.62
N LEU A 160 -4.51 -7.05 22.15
CA LEU A 160 -4.11 -5.89 22.94
C LEU A 160 -5.36 -5.40 23.70
N THR A 161 -5.55 -5.90 24.91
CA THR A 161 -6.67 -5.57 25.78
C THR A 161 -6.34 -4.52 26.84
N ASP A 162 -5.22 -3.84 26.70
CA ASP A 162 -4.79 -2.85 27.67
C ASP A 162 -5.60 -1.55 27.51
N GLU A 163 -6.36 -1.18 28.54
CA GLU A 163 -7.19 0.04 28.57
C GLU A 163 -6.39 1.31 28.29
N LYS A 164 -5.10 1.34 28.70
CA LYS A 164 -4.18 2.45 28.42
C LYS A 164 -3.87 2.63 26.94
N LEU A 165 -3.86 1.55 26.17
CA LEU A 165 -3.67 1.59 24.71
C LEU A 165 -4.93 2.03 23.97
N LEU A 166 -6.09 1.66 24.51
CA LEU A 166 -7.38 1.97 23.89
C LEU A 166 -7.84 3.41 24.16
N GLY A 167 -7.12 4.16 25.00
CA GLY A 167 -7.47 5.55 25.33
C GLY A 167 -8.78 5.65 26.14
N VAL A 168 -9.20 4.57 26.78
CA VAL A 168 -10.39 4.48 27.62
C VAL A 168 -9.96 4.63 29.09
N ALA A 169 -9.20 5.66 29.38
CA ALA A 169 -8.81 6.02 30.75
C ALA A 169 -9.39 7.38 31.12
#